data_96fb8a441a5de13593d2afb61249f4d8
#
_entry.id   96fb8a441a5de13593d2afb61249f4d8
#
_cell.length_a   1.000
_cell.length_b   1.000
_cell.length_c   1.000
_cell.angle_alpha   90.00
_cell.angle_beta   90.00
_cell.angle_gamma   90.00
#
_symmetry.space_group_name_H-M   'P 1'
#
loop_
_entity.id
_entity.type
_entity.pdbx_description
1 polymer ?
#
loop_
_entity_poly.entity_id
_entity_poly.type
_entity_poly.pdbx_seq_one_letter_code
_entity_poly.pdbx_strand_id
1 'polypeptide(L)'
;MSAMPTTTTLGLIEAFDRHGALLARAPITRWPVTVGRALDCDLVLDDPFVAPRHLRIDRTVDEHHTVQVEVLETRNGARVQRKRHAQGERFDWPGGTPIDLGHTHITLRLADGPIADEQALPEFPWRTVGTTAALVALVGAAAVASSWLESRDSSQYLKSLPSVLLMLLLVMSAWSGLWAVANKMFAGRLQF
;
A
#
# COMPACT_ATOMS: atom_id res chain seq x y z
N MET A 1 43.66 -1.09 -9.90
CA MET A 1 42.21 -1.37 -9.83
C MET A 1 41.92 -1.84 -8.42
N SER A 2 41.51 -0.92 -7.53
CA SER A 2 41.10 -1.28 -6.15
C SER A 2 39.71 -1.90 -6.23
N ALA A 3 39.60 -3.16 -5.84
CA ALA A 3 38.32 -3.82 -5.64
C ALA A 3 37.56 -3.05 -4.55
N MET A 4 36.40 -2.51 -4.87
CA MET A 4 35.48 -1.95 -3.85
C MET A 4 35.12 -3.09 -2.88
N PRO A 5 35.18 -2.87 -1.56
CA PRO A 5 34.76 -3.87 -0.60
C PRO A 5 33.27 -4.16 -0.84
N THR A 6 32.95 -5.40 -1.16
CA THR A 6 31.56 -5.87 -1.28
C THR A 6 30.97 -5.88 0.13
N THR A 7 30.31 -4.78 0.52
CA THR A 7 29.62 -4.72 1.80
C THR A 7 28.41 -5.64 1.75
N THR A 8 28.49 -6.78 2.44
CA THR A 8 27.39 -7.74 2.50
C THR A 8 26.23 -7.13 3.29
N THR A 9 25.06 -7.00 2.68
CA THR A 9 23.85 -6.54 3.35
C THR A 9 23.28 -7.69 4.18
N LEU A 10 23.15 -7.48 5.48
CA LEU A 10 22.61 -8.46 6.44
C LEU A 10 21.09 -8.39 6.56
N GLY A 11 20.52 -7.28 6.17
CA GLY A 11 19.09 -7.03 6.20
C GLY A 11 18.74 -5.62 5.74
N LEU A 12 17.46 -5.32 5.75
CA LEU A 12 16.90 -4.03 5.39
C LEU A 12 15.91 -3.61 6.47
N ILE A 13 16.07 -2.40 6.99
CA ILE A 13 15.10 -1.78 7.88
C ILE A 13 14.39 -0.65 7.14
N GLU A 14 13.07 -0.65 7.20
CA GLU A 14 12.22 0.30 6.49
C GLU A 14 11.27 0.99 7.47
N ALA A 15 11.03 2.26 7.27
CA ALA A 15 10.11 3.08 8.06
C ALA A 15 8.99 3.61 7.17
N PHE A 16 7.76 3.49 7.65
CA PHE A 16 6.56 3.91 6.96
C PHE A 16 5.75 4.87 7.83
N ASP A 17 4.98 5.73 7.19
CA ASP A 17 3.97 6.54 7.87
C ASP A 17 2.71 5.72 8.18
N ARG A 18 1.71 6.35 8.82
CA ARG A 18 0.41 5.73 9.14
C ARG A 18 -0.39 5.34 7.90
N HIS A 19 -0.05 5.86 6.73
CA HIS A 19 -0.74 5.62 5.46
C HIS A 19 -0.02 4.58 4.61
N GLY A 20 1.10 4.01 5.13
CA GLY A 20 1.91 3.03 4.44
C GLY A 20 2.90 3.65 3.43
N ALA A 21 3.09 4.97 3.44
CA ALA A 21 4.11 5.60 2.61
C ALA A 21 5.50 5.40 3.23
N LEU A 22 6.46 4.99 2.40
CA LEU A 22 7.85 4.80 2.81
C LEU A 22 8.48 6.16 3.15
N LEU A 23 8.91 6.33 4.39
CA LEU A 23 9.58 7.52 4.88
C LEU A 23 11.10 7.43 4.77
N ALA A 24 11.65 6.30 5.18
CA ALA A 24 13.09 6.06 5.17
C ALA A 24 13.38 4.57 5.08
N ARG A 25 14.57 4.23 4.56
CA ARG A 25 15.09 2.86 4.63
C ARG A 25 16.62 2.88 4.74
N ALA A 26 17.15 1.89 5.44
CA ALA A 26 18.59 1.73 5.59
C ALA A 26 18.98 0.26 5.46
N PRO A 27 20.03 -0.06 4.68
CA PRO A 27 20.61 -1.39 4.65
C PRO A 27 21.36 -1.65 5.95
N ILE A 28 21.17 -2.83 6.51
CA ILE A 28 21.92 -3.29 7.68
C ILE A 28 23.18 -3.97 7.19
N THR A 29 24.31 -3.40 7.51
CA THR A 29 25.62 -3.94 7.13
C THR A 29 26.41 -4.45 8.35
N ARG A 30 25.97 -4.09 9.55
CA ARG A 30 26.55 -4.46 10.85
C ARG A 30 25.49 -4.44 11.94
N TRP A 31 25.73 -5.15 13.00
CA TRP A 31 24.99 -5.09 14.25
C TRP A 31 25.83 -4.45 15.36
N PRO A 32 25.25 -3.80 16.36
CA PRO A 32 23.83 -3.44 16.47
C PRO A 32 23.44 -2.27 15.55
N VAL A 33 22.11 -2.15 15.27
CA VAL A 33 21.50 -1.04 14.52
C VAL A 33 20.78 -0.12 15.49
N THR A 34 20.96 1.18 15.31
CA THR A 34 20.30 2.22 16.10
C THR A 34 19.23 2.93 15.29
N VAL A 35 18.07 3.15 15.92
CA VAL A 35 16.92 3.84 15.30
C VAL A 35 16.52 5.01 16.17
N GLY A 36 16.36 6.17 15.58
CA GLY A 36 15.95 7.35 16.31
C GLY A 36 15.92 8.61 15.45
N ARG A 37 15.74 9.76 16.10
CA ARG A 37 15.71 11.06 15.43
C ARG A 37 17.10 11.70 15.26
N ALA A 38 18.09 11.26 16.01
CA ALA A 38 19.43 11.82 15.91
C ALA A 38 20.12 11.35 14.62
N LEU A 39 20.88 12.25 14.01
CA LEU A 39 21.56 12.00 12.73
C LEU A 39 22.69 10.97 12.81
N ASP A 40 23.10 10.59 14.01
CA ASP A 40 24.08 9.53 14.26
C ASP A 40 23.47 8.13 14.38
N CYS A 41 22.12 8.02 14.24
CA CYS A 41 21.43 6.75 14.14
C CYS A 41 21.60 6.12 12.74
N ASP A 42 21.61 4.78 12.67
CA ASP A 42 21.68 4.05 11.41
C ASP A 42 20.39 4.21 10.58
N LEU A 43 19.22 4.33 11.24
CA LEU A 43 17.96 4.75 10.64
C LEU A 43 17.45 6.02 11.32
N VAL A 44 17.44 7.11 10.58
CA VAL A 44 16.98 8.42 11.07
C VAL A 44 15.50 8.60 10.74
N LEU A 45 14.68 8.91 11.76
CA LEU A 45 13.25 9.13 11.64
C LEU A 45 12.89 10.57 11.98
N ASP A 46 12.28 11.29 11.05
CA ASP A 46 11.79 12.66 11.28
C ASP A 46 10.37 12.63 11.86
N ASP A 47 10.24 12.10 13.08
CA ASP A 47 8.98 12.05 13.84
C ASP A 47 9.21 12.68 15.21
N PRO A 48 8.47 13.76 15.59
CA PRO A 48 8.65 14.44 16.88
C PRO A 48 8.33 13.55 18.09
N PHE A 49 7.63 12.43 17.92
CA PHE A 49 7.32 11.47 18.97
C PHE A 49 8.38 10.37 19.12
N VAL A 50 9.38 10.34 18.23
CA VAL A 50 10.53 9.45 18.32
C VAL A 50 11.66 10.14 19.09
N ALA A 51 12.27 9.45 20.03
CA ALA A 51 13.39 9.96 20.79
C ALA A 51 14.66 10.07 19.93
N PRO A 52 15.65 10.90 20.31
CA PRO A 52 16.92 10.99 19.58
C PRO A 52 17.58 9.63 19.34
N ARG A 53 17.64 8.78 20.34
CA ARG A 53 18.03 7.37 20.25
C ARG A 53 16.93 6.55 20.87
N HIS A 54 16.06 5.96 20.02
CA HIS A 54 14.83 5.32 20.50
C HIS A 54 14.99 3.83 20.69
N LEU A 55 15.56 3.14 19.71
CA LEU A 55 15.79 1.70 19.75
C LEU A 55 17.22 1.36 19.43
N ARG A 56 17.67 0.25 20.03
CA ARG A 56 18.84 -0.50 19.63
C ARG A 56 18.40 -1.91 19.26
N ILE A 57 18.75 -2.33 18.06
CA ILE A 57 18.39 -3.63 17.52
C ILE A 57 19.67 -4.43 17.38
N ASP A 58 19.72 -5.60 17.98
CA ASP A 58 20.87 -6.49 17.93
C ASP A 58 20.43 -7.88 17.41
N ARG A 59 21.35 -8.58 16.77
CA ARG A 59 21.08 -9.92 16.28
C ARG A 59 21.32 -10.93 17.40
N THR A 60 20.26 -11.64 17.80
CA THR A 60 20.41 -12.86 18.56
C THR A 60 20.67 -14.01 17.58
N VAL A 61 21.64 -14.86 17.87
CA VAL A 61 21.95 -16.04 17.03
C VAL A 61 20.90 -17.12 17.33
N ASP A 62 19.70 -16.95 16.78
CA ASP A 62 18.59 -17.88 16.95
C ASP A 62 18.15 -18.44 15.60
N GLU A 63 17.73 -19.72 15.59
CA GLU A 63 17.23 -20.43 14.39
C GLU A 63 15.93 -19.81 13.82
N HIS A 64 15.30 -18.86 14.51
CA HIS A 64 13.97 -18.34 14.20
C HIS A 64 13.97 -16.95 13.53
N HIS A 65 15.10 -16.46 13.01
CA HIS A 65 15.21 -15.13 12.39
C HIS A 65 14.69 -13.98 13.29
N THR A 66 14.81 -14.14 14.61
CA THR A 66 14.44 -13.12 15.58
C THR A 66 15.65 -12.23 15.86
N VAL A 67 15.36 -10.97 16.15
CA VAL A 67 16.35 -10.00 16.62
C VAL A 67 15.92 -9.49 17.99
N GLN A 68 16.88 -9.14 18.83
CA GLN A 68 16.61 -8.53 20.13
C GLN A 68 16.53 -7.02 19.98
N VAL A 69 15.47 -6.42 20.50
CA VAL A 69 15.26 -4.98 20.52
C VAL A 69 15.31 -4.47 21.96
N GLU A 70 16.11 -3.43 22.19
CA GLU A 70 16.18 -2.69 23.42
C GLU A 70 15.58 -1.31 23.23
N VAL A 71 14.63 -0.94 24.08
CA VAL A 71 14.03 0.39 24.10
C VAL A 71 14.93 1.32 24.91
N LEU A 72 15.52 2.31 24.25
CA LEU A 72 16.44 3.27 24.86
C LEU A 72 15.68 4.39 25.58
N GLU A 73 16.27 5.57 25.67
CA GLU A 73 15.69 6.72 26.34
C GLU A 73 14.50 7.32 25.56
N THR A 74 13.28 6.95 25.95
CA THR A 74 12.06 7.44 25.32
C THR A 74 10.91 7.59 26.33
N ARG A 75 10.07 8.62 26.14
CA ARG A 75 8.83 8.81 26.91
C ARG A 75 7.68 7.96 26.37
N ASN A 76 7.71 7.68 25.07
CA ASN A 76 6.56 7.06 24.38
C ASN A 76 6.67 5.53 24.34
N GLY A 77 7.90 4.98 24.47
CA GLY A 77 8.14 3.55 24.32
C GLY A 77 7.95 3.07 22.87
N ALA A 78 8.02 1.78 22.68
CA ALA A 78 7.76 1.09 21.43
C ALA A 78 6.54 0.20 21.56
N ARG A 79 5.76 0.02 20.49
CA ARG A 79 4.61 -0.89 20.48
C ARG A 79 4.79 -1.95 19.41
N VAL A 80 4.65 -3.21 19.83
CA VAL A 80 4.64 -4.36 18.90
C VAL A 80 3.27 -5.01 19.02
N GLN A 81 2.51 -5.02 17.93
CA GLN A 81 1.12 -5.48 17.93
C GLN A 81 0.30 -4.70 18.98
N ARG A 82 -0.14 -5.36 20.07
CA ARG A 82 -0.93 -4.76 21.16
C ARG A 82 -0.12 -4.49 22.41
N LYS A 83 1.14 -4.93 22.47
CA LYS A 83 1.99 -4.79 23.65
C LYS A 83 2.87 -3.55 23.55
N ARG A 84 2.84 -2.71 24.57
CA ARG A 84 3.74 -1.57 24.72
C ARG A 84 4.97 -1.99 25.53
N HIS A 85 6.13 -1.62 25.03
CA HIS A 85 7.41 -1.78 25.69
C HIS A 85 7.92 -0.42 26.17
N ALA A 86 8.21 -0.33 27.46
CA ALA A 86 8.70 0.90 28.09
C ALA A 86 10.22 1.04 27.92
N GLN A 87 10.73 2.21 28.32
CA GLN A 87 12.16 2.48 28.37
C GLN A 87 12.91 1.41 29.20
N GLY A 88 14.03 0.93 28.69
CA GLY A 88 14.89 -0.08 29.29
C GLY A 88 14.43 -1.53 29.08
N GLU A 89 13.23 -1.75 28.52
CA GLU A 89 12.78 -3.10 28.22
C GLU A 89 13.49 -3.67 26.99
N ARG A 90 13.71 -4.99 27.04
CA ARG A 90 14.21 -5.80 25.93
C ARG A 90 13.16 -6.81 25.54
N PHE A 91 13.02 -7.03 24.25
CA PHE A 91 12.10 -8.01 23.72
C PHE A 91 12.61 -8.60 22.40
N ASP A 92 12.16 -9.81 22.11
CA ASP A 92 12.47 -10.47 20.85
C ASP A 92 11.48 -10.00 19.77
N TRP A 93 12.03 -9.59 18.64
CA TRP A 93 11.26 -9.09 17.51
C TRP A 93 11.32 -10.09 16.36
N PRO A 94 10.23 -10.80 16.07
CA PRO A 94 10.15 -11.65 14.90
C PRO A 94 10.11 -10.80 13.63
N GLY A 95 10.93 -11.14 12.65
CA GLY A 95 10.95 -10.45 11.37
C GLY A 95 9.55 -10.35 10.72
N GLY A 96 9.31 -9.26 10.00
CA GLY A 96 8.03 -9.04 9.31
C GLY A 96 6.92 -8.41 10.16
N THR A 97 7.02 -8.41 11.49
CA THR A 97 6.04 -7.71 12.36
C THR A 97 6.43 -6.24 12.49
N PRO A 98 5.54 -5.26 12.28
CA PRO A 98 5.87 -3.86 12.46
C PRO A 98 6.02 -3.49 13.94
N ILE A 99 6.97 -2.58 14.22
CA ILE A 99 7.09 -1.86 15.51
C ILE A 99 6.60 -0.44 15.31
N ASP A 100 5.66 0.00 16.13
CA ASP A 100 5.16 1.38 16.11
C ASP A 100 6.01 2.27 17.02
N LEU A 101 6.51 3.37 16.47
CA LEU A 101 7.28 4.40 17.14
C LEU A 101 6.64 5.76 16.88
N GLY A 102 5.84 6.27 17.82
CA GLY A 102 5.10 7.52 17.60
C GLY A 102 4.09 7.39 16.46
N HIS A 103 4.34 8.08 15.35
CA HIS A 103 3.53 8.04 14.14
C HIS A 103 4.13 7.21 13.01
N THR A 104 5.28 6.63 13.26
CA THR A 104 6.06 5.85 12.29
C THR A 104 6.03 4.38 12.68
N HIS A 105 5.92 3.47 11.72
CA HIS A 105 6.16 2.05 11.92
C HIS A 105 7.38 1.60 11.16
N ILE A 106 8.16 0.75 11.80
CA ILE A 106 9.35 0.16 11.20
C ILE A 106 9.14 -1.33 10.98
N THR A 107 9.67 -1.82 9.88
CA THR A 107 9.73 -3.25 9.54
C THR A 107 11.16 -3.66 9.30
N LEU A 108 11.46 -4.92 9.56
CA LEU A 108 12.77 -5.52 9.38
C LEU A 108 12.66 -6.70 8.42
N ARG A 109 13.51 -6.72 7.41
CA ARG A 109 13.74 -7.88 6.55
C ARG A 109 15.19 -8.32 6.67
N LEU A 110 15.41 -9.55 7.10
CA LEU A 110 16.73 -10.16 7.19
C LEU A 110 17.10 -10.81 5.85
N ALA A 111 18.37 -10.79 5.50
CA ALA A 111 18.85 -11.34 4.23
C ALA A 111 18.71 -12.87 4.14
N ASP A 112 18.72 -13.56 5.29
CA ASP A 112 18.53 -15.01 5.43
C ASP A 112 17.05 -15.40 5.70
N GLY A 113 16.14 -14.41 5.75
CA GLY A 113 14.72 -14.64 5.95
C GLY A 113 14.02 -15.22 4.70
N PRO A 114 12.82 -15.82 4.89
CA PRO A 114 12.05 -16.34 3.76
C PRO A 114 11.66 -15.21 2.82
N ILE A 115 11.92 -15.40 1.53
CA ILE A 115 11.49 -14.49 0.47
C ILE A 115 10.13 -14.98 0.00
N ALA A 116 9.13 -14.09 -0.03
CA ALA A 116 7.82 -14.42 -0.59
C ALA A 116 7.96 -14.76 -2.09
N ASP A 117 7.21 -15.77 -2.52
CA ASP A 117 7.16 -16.15 -3.94
C ASP A 117 6.67 -14.98 -4.80
N GLU A 118 7.18 -14.92 -6.02
CA GLU A 118 6.75 -13.95 -7.01
C GLU A 118 5.25 -14.11 -7.28
N GLN A 119 4.50 -13.01 -7.17
CA GLN A 119 3.09 -13.00 -7.53
C GLN A 119 2.95 -12.65 -9.01
N ALA A 120 2.21 -13.46 -9.75
CA ALA A 120 1.87 -13.15 -11.12
C ALA A 120 1.07 -11.85 -11.18
N LEU A 121 1.41 -10.98 -12.13
CA LEU A 121 0.64 -9.76 -12.37
C LEU A 121 -0.80 -10.13 -12.73
N PRO A 122 -1.81 -9.44 -12.15
CA PRO A 122 -3.19 -9.69 -12.50
C PRO A 122 -3.39 -9.42 -13.99
N GLU A 123 -3.86 -10.42 -14.71
CA GLU A 123 -4.20 -10.27 -16.12
C GLU A 123 -5.35 -9.27 -16.27
N PHE A 124 -5.27 -8.42 -17.29
CA PHE A 124 -6.34 -7.46 -17.56
C PHE A 124 -7.64 -8.23 -17.87
N PRO A 125 -8.76 -7.92 -17.19
CA PRO A 125 -9.98 -8.72 -17.26
C PRO A 125 -10.76 -8.46 -18.57
N TRP A 126 -10.17 -8.80 -19.72
CA TRP A 126 -10.79 -8.61 -21.05
C TRP A 126 -12.18 -9.25 -21.16
N ARG A 127 -12.39 -10.39 -20.50
CA ARG A 127 -13.69 -11.09 -20.49
C ARG A 127 -14.75 -10.25 -19.79
N THR A 128 -14.43 -9.63 -18.66
CA THR A 128 -15.35 -8.74 -17.93
C THR A 128 -15.63 -7.48 -18.73
N VAL A 129 -14.62 -6.89 -19.35
CA VAL A 129 -14.80 -5.72 -20.25
C VAL A 129 -15.67 -6.10 -21.45
N GLY A 130 -15.43 -7.24 -22.07
CA GLY A 130 -16.22 -7.73 -23.18
C GLY A 130 -17.69 -7.99 -22.83
N THR A 131 -17.97 -8.63 -21.69
CA THR A 131 -19.35 -8.84 -21.21
C THR A 131 -20.06 -7.54 -20.88
N THR A 132 -19.37 -6.60 -20.25
CA THR A 132 -19.94 -5.26 -19.95
C THR A 132 -20.26 -4.50 -21.24
N ALA A 133 -19.34 -4.50 -22.20
CA ALA A 133 -19.57 -3.86 -23.50
C ALA A 133 -20.75 -4.49 -24.26
N ALA A 134 -20.88 -5.83 -24.22
CA ALA A 134 -22.00 -6.53 -24.84
C ALA A 134 -23.36 -6.19 -24.19
N LEU A 135 -23.40 -6.11 -22.86
CA LEU A 135 -24.62 -5.69 -22.14
C LEU A 135 -25.01 -4.25 -22.46
N VAL A 136 -24.05 -3.34 -22.52
CA VAL A 136 -24.29 -1.94 -22.90
C VAL A 136 -24.83 -1.86 -24.32
N ALA A 137 -24.24 -2.60 -25.26
CA ALA A 137 -24.71 -2.66 -26.65
C ALA A 137 -26.15 -3.23 -26.74
N LEU A 138 -26.46 -4.26 -25.93
CA LEU A 138 -27.81 -4.85 -25.89
C LEU A 138 -28.86 -3.86 -25.36
N VAL A 139 -28.55 -3.14 -24.29
CA VAL A 139 -29.43 -2.11 -23.71
C VAL A 139 -29.64 -0.97 -24.72
N GLY A 140 -28.58 -0.54 -25.38
CA GLY A 140 -28.66 0.47 -26.44
C GLY A 140 -29.54 0.02 -27.61
N ALA A 141 -29.37 -1.21 -28.08
CA ALA A 141 -30.19 -1.78 -29.14
C ALA A 141 -31.68 -1.89 -28.74
N ALA A 142 -31.96 -2.29 -27.50
CA ALA A 142 -33.32 -2.35 -26.97
C ALA A 142 -33.97 -0.96 -26.90
N ALA A 143 -33.24 0.08 -26.49
CA ALA A 143 -33.71 1.46 -26.43
C ALA A 143 -34.02 2.01 -27.84
N VAL A 144 -33.17 1.71 -28.81
CA VAL A 144 -33.40 2.08 -30.23
C VAL A 144 -34.63 1.34 -30.80
N ALA A 145 -34.77 0.04 -30.51
CA ALA A 145 -35.90 -0.74 -30.96
C ALA A 145 -37.23 -0.26 -30.36
N SER A 146 -37.28 0.06 -29.05
CA SER A 146 -38.46 0.59 -28.39
C SER A 146 -38.87 1.96 -28.98
N SER A 147 -37.89 2.83 -29.21
CA SER A 147 -38.21 4.14 -29.86
C SER A 147 -38.72 3.99 -31.29
N TRP A 148 -38.29 2.94 -32.00
CA TRP A 148 -38.82 2.62 -33.34
C TRP A 148 -40.27 2.12 -33.27
N LEU A 149 -40.61 1.27 -32.30
CA LEU A 149 -41.97 0.74 -32.09
C LEU A 149 -42.98 1.83 -31.70
N GLU A 150 -42.53 2.85 -30.96
CA GLU A 150 -43.40 3.99 -30.58
C GLU A 150 -43.62 5.02 -31.69
N SER A 151 -42.74 5.02 -32.67
CA SER A 151 -42.79 6.02 -33.77
C SER A 151 -43.79 5.61 -34.84
N ARG A 152 -44.88 6.41 -35.02
CA ARG A 152 -45.88 6.20 -36.05
C ARG A 152 -45.43 6.63 -37.46
N ASP A 153 -44.37 7.40 -37.55
CA ASP A 153 -43.82 7.92 -38.79
C ASP A 153 -42.31 7.89 -38.80
N SER A 154 -41.72 7.37 -39.88
CA SER A 154 -40.27 7.24 -40.05
C SER A 154 -39.51 8.57 -40.02
N SER A 155 -40.16 9.66 -40.42
CA SER A 155 -39.57 11.00 -40.39
C SER A 155 -39.41 11.54 -38.96
N GLN A 156 -40.32 11.19 -38.07
CA GLN A 156 -40.32 11.57 -36.68
C GLN A 156 -39.27 10.75 -35.89
N TYR A 157 -39.11 9.48 -36.24
CA TYR A 157 -38.07 8.60 -35.67
C TYR A 157 -36.66 9.11 -35.93
N LEU A 158 -36.36 9.47 -37.19
CA LEU A 158 -35.04 10.01 -37.55
C LEU A 158 -34.70 11.33 -36.82
N LYS A 159 -35.70 12.14 -36.48
CA LYS A 159 -35.50 13.36 -35.69
C LYS A 159 -35.28 13.11 -34.20
N SER A 160 -35.81 12.00 -33.66
CA SER A 160 -35.66 11.65 -32.22
C SER A 160 -34.39 10.85 -31.91
N LEU A 161 -33.79 10.15 -32.88
CA LEU A 161 -32.60 9.35 -32.72
C LEU A 161 -31.44 10.11 -32.05
N PRO A 162 -31.08 11.33 -32.46
CA PRO A 162 -29.98 12.06 -31.83
C PRO A 162 -30.19 12.34 -30.33
N SER A 163 -31.45 12.63 -29.94
CA SER A 163 -31.77 12.91 -28.53
C SER A 163 -31.73 11.65 -27.68
N VAL A 164 -32.17 10.51 -28.21
CA VAL A 164 -32.07 9.20 -27.50
C VAL A 164 -30.60 8.81 -27.31
N LEU A 165 -29.78 8.95 -28.36
CA LEU A 165 -28.34 8.67 -28.27
C LEU A 165 -27.62 9.61 -27.30
N LEU A 166 -27.95 10.89 -27.31
CA LEU A 166 -27.38 11.86 -26.37
C LEU A 166 -27.74 11.53 -24.92
N MET A 167 -29.02 11.18 -24.68
CA MET A 167 -29.49 10.79 -23.34
C MET A 167 -28.77 9.54 -22.84
N LEU A 168 -28.62 8.52 -23.69
CA LEU A 168 -27.83 7.30 -23.35
C LEU A 168 -26.40 7.64 -23.00
N LEU A 169 -25.75 8.50 -23.77
CA LEU A 169 -24.38 8.93 -23.55
C LEU A 169 -24.22 9.70 -22.21
N LEU A 170 -25.20 10.57 -21.91
CA LEU A 170 -25.24 11.29 -20.63
C LEU A 170 -25.39 10.36 -19.43
N VAL A 171 -26.33 9.40 -19.50
CA VAL A 171 -26.55 8.43 -18.39
C VAL A 171 -25.31 7.58 -18.18
N MET A 172 -24.69 7.09 -19.24
CA MET A 172 -23.46 6.29 -19.18
C MET A 172 -22.29 7.09 -18.58
N SER A 173 -22.14 8.34 -19.00
CA SER A 173 -21.08 9.23 -18.48
C SER A 173 -21.30 9.57 -17.01
N ALA A 174 -22.54 9.85 -16.60
CA ALA A 174 -22.90 10.12 -15.21
C ALA A 174 -22.63 8.90 -14.31
N TRP A 175 -23.01 7.70 -14.77
CA TRP A 175 -22.76 6.46 -14.05
C TRP A 175 -21.26 6.16 -13.90
N SER A 176 -20.51 6.30 -14.99
CA SER A 176 -19.05 6.14 -15.00
C SER A 176 -18.36 7.13 -14.07
N GLY A 177 -18.80 8.41 -14.11
CA GLY A 177 -18.28 9.45 -13.22
C GLY A 177 -18.57 9.18 -11.75
N LEU A 178 -19.80 8.74 -11.43
CA LEU A 178 -20.19 8.37 -10.06
C LEU A 178 -19.30 7.22 -9.54
N TRP A 179 -19.06 6.20 -10.38
CA TRP A 179 -18.23 5.06 -10.00
C TRP A 179 -16.75 5.43 -9.84
N ALA A 180 -16.24 6.33 -10.69
CA ALA A 180 -14.87 6.85 -10.56
C ALA A 180 -14.67 7.63 -9.26
N VAL A 181 -15.65 8.45 -8.86
CA VAL A 181 -15.64 9.18 -7.58
C VAL A 181 -15.73 8.21 -6.40
N ALA A 182 -16.64 7.23 -6.47
CA ALA A 182 -16.77 6.20 -5.45
C ALA A 182 -15.45 5.43 -5.26
N ASN A 183 -14.85 4.95 -6.35
CA ASN A 183 -13.56 4.27 -6.28
C ASN A 183 -12.46 5.15 -5.67
N LYS A 184 -12.39 6.43 -6.02
CA LYS A 184 -11.41 7.36 -5.45
C LYS A 184 -11.62 7.57 -3.94
N MET A 185 -12.87 7.57 -3.47
CA MET A 185 -13.19 7.71 -2.05
C MET A 185 -12.89 6.44 -1.25
N PHE A 186 -13.07 5.25 -1.85
CA PHE A 186 -12.91 3.97 -1.16
C PHE A 186 -11.54 3.33 -1.37
N ALA A 187 -10.90 3.49 -2.53
CA ALA A 187 -9.57 2.95 -2.81
C ALA A 187 -8.46 3.60 -1.95
N GLY A 188 -8.64 4.83 -1.49
CA GLY A 188 -7.73 5.49 -0.54
C GLY A 188 -7.75 4.90 0.88
N ARG A 189 -8.62 3.91 1.17
CA ARG A 189 -8.76 3.28 2.50
C ARG A 189 -8.37 1.81 2.55
N LEU A 190 -7.92 1.23 1.45
CA LEU A 190 -7.64 -0.21 1.33
C LEU A 190 -6.20 -0.52 0.93
N GLN A 191 -5.24 0.29 1.36
CA GLN A 191 -3.84 -0.12 1.39
C GLN A 191 -3.51 -0.56 2.83
N PHE A 192 -3.81 -1.83 3.11
CA PHE A 192 -3.29 -2.57 4.24
C PHE A 192 -2.05 -3.36 3.81
#